data_dda427aa2ed1c9ee48884706b50b88b6
#
_entry.id   dda427aa2ed1c9ee48884706b50b88b6
#
_cell.length_a   1.000
_cell.length_b   1.000
_cell.length_c   1.000
_cell.angle_alpha   90.00
_cell.angle_beta   90.00
_cell.angle_gamma   90.00
#
_symmetry.space_group_name_H-M   'P 1'
#
loop_
_entity.id
_entity.type
_entity.pdbx_description
1 polymer ?
#
loop_
_entity_poly.entity_id
_entity_poly.type
_entity_poly.pdbx_seq_one_letter_code
_entity_poly.pdbx_strand_id
1 'polypeptide(L)'
;MKSLNQLLLDFDYEQNFRDDDFYVGKSNFYPFELINKWPKWEKNFLNISGQKFSGKTHLTNIFLKKFNGIRVESSLLNDENLKAIKPYQNIVLEDINLDINEKLIYSLFNIIDQDNKFLIITSSEPITEINFKLEDLKSRTKNCLLAKIENPDDELMFA
;
A
#
# COMPACT_ATOMS: atom_id res chain seq x y z
N MET A 1 -18.45 -11.74 -22.65
CA MET A 1 -18.31 -11.51 -22.16
C MET A 1 -18.14 -11.27 -21.86
N LYS A 2 -17.51 -11.11 -21.97
CA LYS A 2 -17.10 -10.80 -21.40
C LYS A 2 -16.36 -10.30 -21.55
N SER A 3 -16.13 -10.27 -22.02
CA SER A 3 -15.49 -9.74 -21.86
C SER A 3 -15.02 -9.25 -21.37
N LEU A 4 -14.65 -9.29 -21.42
CA LEU A 4 -14.28 -8.84 -20.66
C LEU A 4 -14.82 -8.31 -20.10
N ASN A 5 -15.05 -8.24 -20.08
CA ASN A 5 -15.54 -7.92 -19.33
C ASN A 5 -16.23 -8.13 -18.89
N GLN A 6 -16.24 -8.43 -19.22
CA GLN A 6 -16.84 -8.58 -18.76
C GLN A 6 -16.87 -9.02 -18.04
N LEU A 7 -16.77 -9.21 -18.21
CA LEU A 7 -16.75 -9.53 -17.50
C LEU A 7 -16.57 -9.25 -16.70
N LEU A 8 -16.39 -8.97 -16.67
CA LEU A 8 -16.22 -8.73 -15.86
C LEU A 8 -16.61 -8.69 -15.26
N LEU A 9 -16.64 -8.73 -15.34
CA LEU A 9 -16.93 -8.71 -14.74
C LEU A 9 -17.33 -9.16 -14.05
N ASP A 10 -17.39 -9.39 -14.38
CA ASP A 10 -17.66 -9.82 -13.75
C ASP A 10 -17.59 -10.18 -12.87
N PHE A 11 -17.22 -10.12 -12.97
CA PHE A 11 -16.82 -10.38 -12.29
C PHE A 11 -16.53 -10.58 -11.54
N ASP A 12 -16.72 -10.79 -11.58
CA ASP A 12 -16.26 -10.99 -11.17
C ASP A 12 -15.86 -10.72 -11.24
N TYR A 13 -15.77 -10.39 -11.79
CA TYR A 13 -15.51 -9.87 -12.09
C TYR A 13 -15.59 -9.36 -11.91
N GLU A 14 -15.52 -9.36 -11.91
CA GLU A 14 -15.33 -8.93 -11.77
C GLU A 14 -15.25 -8.76 -11.09
N GLN A 15 -15.44 -8.38 -10.76
CA GLN A 15 -15.01 -8.27 -10.26
C GLN A 15 -14.59 -8.07 -9.58
N ASN A 16 -15.12 -7.31 -9.26
CA ASN A 16 -13.99 -7.09 -8.47
C ASN A 16 -12.72 -7.02 -9.23
N PHE A 17 -11.77 -6.26 -8.71
CA PHE A 17 -10.51 -6.50 -9.34
C PHE A 17 -10.08 -7.93 -9.10
N ARG A 18 -9.74 -8.60 -10.14
CA ARG A 18 -9.12 -9.89 -10.03
C ARG A 18 -7.66 -9.73 -10.43
N ASP A 19 -6.83 -10.65 -10.02
CA ASP A 19 -5.41 -10.55 -10.33
C ASP A 19 -5.16 -10.48 -11.84
N ASP A 20 -5.97 -11.16 -12.62
CA ASP A 20 -5.82 -11.15 -14.07
C ASP A 20 -6.27 -9.85 -14.74
N ASP A 21 -6.97 -8.97 -14.01
CA ASP A 21 -7.33 -7.64 -14.50
C ASP A 21 -6.19 -6.63 -14.32
N PHE A 22 -5.21 -7.00 -13.54
CA PHE A 22 -4.07 -6.14 -13.25
C PHE A 22 -2.86 -6.58 -14.07
N TYR A 23 -2.39 -5.67 -14.91
CA TYR A 23 -1.25 -6.00 -15.74
C TYR A 23 0.05 -5.96 -14.94
N VAL A 24 0.74 -7.09 -14.88
CA VAL A 24 2.02 -7.19 -14.20
C VAL A 24 3.14 -7.14 -15.21
N GLY A 25 3.97 -6.10 -15.14
CA GLY A 25 5.11 -5.92 -16.01
C GLY A 25 6.33 -5.57 -15.19
N LYS A 26 7.39 -5.13 -15.86
CA LYS A 26 8.63 -4.79 -15.18
C LYS A 26 8.45 -3.69 -14.13
N SER A 27 7.56 -2.74 -14.40
CA SER A 27 7.40 -1.57 -13.55
C SER A 27 6.80 -1.90 -12.18
N ASN A 28 5.99 -2.95 -12.10
CA ASN A 28 5.26 -3.26 -10.86
C ASN A 28 5.45 -4.70 -10.37
N PHE A 29 6.35 -5.45 -10.99
CA PHE A 29 6.53 -6.87 -10.66
C PHE A 29 6.90 -7.07 -9.19
N TYR A 30 7.87 -6.32 -8.69
CA TYR A 30 8.35 -6.50 -7.34
C TYR A 30 7.29 -6.15 -6.28
N PRO A 31 6.60 -5.00 -6.37
CA PRO A 31 5.51 -4.73 -5.43
C PRO A 31 4.41 -5.79 -5.49
N PHE A 32 4.04 -6.24 -6.69
CA PHE A 32 3.02 -7.27 -6.85
C PHE A 32 3.44 -8.57 -6.16
N GLU A 33 4.68 -8.96 -6.37
CA GLU A 33 5.20 -10.19 -5.77
C GLU A 33 5.20 -10.10 -4.25
N LEU A 34 5.62 -8.94 -3.70
CA LEU A 34 5.65 -8.76 -2.25
C LEU A 34 4.29 -8.87 -1.61
N ILE A 35 3.28 -8.22 -2.18
CA ILE A 35 1.95 -8.28 -1.57
C ILE A 35 1.39 -9.70 -1.60
N ASN A 36 1.75 -10.49 -2.59
CA ASN A 36 1.28 -11.87 -2.68
C ASN A 36 2.03 -12.83 -1.78
N LYS A 37 3.18 -12.42 -1.24
CA LYS A 37 3.94 -13.24 -0.29
C LYS A 37 3.44 -13.11 1.14
N TRP A 38 2.59 -12.13 1.43
CA TRP A 38 2.09 -11.97 2.78
C TRP A 38 1.60 -13.30 3.33
N PRO A 39 1.87 -13.66 4.58
CA PRO A 39 2.55 -12.88 5.63
C PRO A 39 4.07 -13.11 5.71
N LYS A 40 4.69 -13.67 4.69
CA LYS A 40 6.12 -13.97 4.69
C LYS A 40 6.93 -12.73 4.29
N TRP A 41 6.78 -11.67 5.06
CA TRP A 41 7.56 -10.45 4.90
C TRP A 41 8.63 -10.41 5.98
N GLU A 42 9.79 -9.88 5.62
CA GLU A 42 10.88 -9.73 6.59
C GLU A 42 10.58 -8.67 7.65
N LYS A 43 9.69 -7.75 7.32
CA LYS A 43 9.29 -6.66 8.21
C LYS A 43 7.79 -6.50 8.15
N ASN A 44 7.23 -5.82 9.16
CA ASN A 44 5.79 -5.65 9.25
C ASN A 44 5.28 -4.44 8.46
N PHE A 45 6.19 -3.66 7.90
CA PHE A 45 5.86 -2.43 7.17
C PHE A 45 6.30 -2.57 5.73
N LEU A 46 5.39 -2.26 4.81
CA LEU A 46 5.69 -2.25 3.38
C LEU A 46 5.28 -0.91 2.80
N ASN A 47 6.23 -0.20 2.21
CA ASN A 47 5.94 1.06 1.54
C ASN A 47 5.92 0.83 0.02
N ILE A 48 4.79 1.09 -0.59
CA ILE A 48 4.64 1.04 -2.05
C ILE A 48 4.63 2.48 -2.53
N SER A 49 5.64 2.86 -3.30
CA SER A 49 5.76 4.21 -3.83
C SER A 49 5.64 4.21 -5.34
N GLY A 50 5.18 5.32 -5.87
CA GLY A 50 5.03 5.48 -7.32
C GLY A 50 4.26 6.74 -7.62
N GLN A 51 4.34 7.18 -8.86
CA GLN A 51 3.64 8.37 -9.29
C GLN A 51 2.12 8.18 -9.22
N LYS A 52 1.40 9.28 -9.23
CA LYS A 52 -0.05 9.25 -9.29
C LYS A 52 -0.47 8.40 -10.49
N PHE A 53 -1.50 7.59 -10.31
CA PHE A 53 -2.03 6.68 -11.33
C PHE A 53 -1.04 5.57 -11.73
N SER A 54 -0.04 5.29 -10.91
CA SER A 54 0.92 4.22 -11.22
C SER A 54 0.39 2.83 -10.89
N GLY A 55 -0.74 2.74 -10.18
CA GLY A 55 -1.32 1.44 -9.83
C GLY A 55 -1.21 1.09 -8.37
N LYS A 56 -0.80 2.02 -7.51
CA LYS A 56 -0.67 1.75 -6.07
C LYS A 56 -1.99 1.29 -5.46
N THR A 57 -3.06 2.01 -5.76
CA THR A 57 -4.38 1.69 -5.21
C THR A 57 -4.85 0.32 -5.72
N HIS A 58 -4.55 0.01 -6.97
CA HIS A 58 -4.92 -1.28 -7.53
C HIS A 58 -4.23 -2.41 -6.75
N LEU A 59 -2.94 -2.24 -6.47
CA LEU A 59 -2.19 -3.24 -5.70
C LEU A 59 -2.74 -3.42 -4.29
N THR A 60 -3.07 -2.33 -3.61
CA THR A 60 -3.64 -2.43 -2.26
C THR A 60 -5.04 -3.03 -2.29
N ASN A 61 -5.81 -2.79 -3.36
CA ASN A 61 -7.10 -3.44 -3.53
C ASN A 61 -6.95 -4.95 -3.67
N ILE A 62 -5.97 -5.39 -4.46
CA ILE A 62 -5.67 -6.82 -4.61
C ILE A 62 -5.33 -7.43 -3.25
N PHE A 63 -4.48 -6.75 -2.48
CA PHE A 63 -4.06 -7.22 -1.17
C PHE A 63 -5.24 -7.36 -0.21
N LEU A 64 -6.06 -6.32 -0.12
CA LEU A 64 -7.19 -6.30 0.82
C LEU A 64 -8.25 -7.32 0.44
N LYS A 65 -8.47 -7.53 -0.85
CA LYS A 65 -9.41 -8.52 -1.31
C LYS A 65 -8.94 -9.94 -1.00
N LYS A 66 -7.64 -10.16 -1.13
CA LYS A 66 -7.07 -11.51 -0.96
C LYS A 66 -6.87 -11.86 0.51
N PHE A 67 -6.44 -10.92 1.33
CA PHE A 67 -6.02 -11.19 2.71
C PHE A 67 -6.84 -10.48 3.77
N ASN A 68 -7.81 -9.68 3.36
CA ASN A 68 -8.65 -8.86 4.25
C ASN A 68 -7.84 -7.77 4.95
N GLY A 69 -8.54 -6.80 5.51
CA GLY A 69 -7.91 -5.69 6.20
C GLY A 69 -8.75 -4.44 6.10
N ILE A 70 -8.18 -3.32 6.49
CA ILE A 70 -8.88 -2.04 6.45
C ILE A 70 -7.98 -0.99 5.80
N ARG A 71 -8.60 -0.11 5.01
CA ARG A 71 -7.91 1.00 4.37
C ARG A 71 -8.23 2.29 5.11
N VAL A 72 -7.21 3.09 5.34
CA VAL A 72 -7.36 4.41 5.94
C VAL A 72 -6.66 5.42 5.04
N GLU A 73 -7.37 6.50 4.71
CA GLU A 73 -6.74 7.62 4.00
C GLU A 73 -5.91 8.40 5.01
N SER A 74 -4.65 8.69 4.69
CA SER A 74 -3.79 9.36 5.65
C SER A 74 -4.30 10.75 6.00
N SER A 75 -4.95 11.44 5.06
CA SER A 75 -5.54 12.75 5.31
C SER A 75 -6.70 12.72 6.30
N LEU A 76 -7.31 11.55 6.51
CA LEU A 76 -8.43 11.38 7.42
C LEU A 76 -8.03 10.70 8.72
N LEU A 77 -6.75 10.48 8.92
CA LEU A 77 -6.29 9.78 10.12
C LEU A 77 -6.57 10.62 11.37
N ASN A 78 -7.15 9.98 12.39
CA ASN A 78 -7.46 10.63 13.66
C ASN A 78 -7.45 9.57 14.76
N ASP A 79 -7.69 9.99 16.01
CA ASP A 79 -7.65 9.07 17.15
C ASP A 79 -8.70 7.97 17.04
N GLU A 80 -9.85 8.26 16.47
CA GLU A 80 -10.90 7.26 16.31
C GLU A 80 -10.50 6.18 15.31
N ASN A 81 -9.85 6.58 14.21
CA ASN A 81 -9.34 5.62 13.23
C ASN A 81 -8.31 4.70 13.87
N LEU A 82 -7.46 5.25 14.74
CA LEU A 82 -6.45 4.45 15.43
C LEU A 82 -7.08 3.39 16.33
N LYS A 83 -8.26 3.68 16.88
CA LYS A 83 -9.00 2.69 17.65
C LYS A 83 -9.68 1.68 16.74
N ALA A 84 -10.20 2.15 15.61
CA ALA A 84 -10.96 1.31 14.69
C ALA A 84 -10.12 0.23 14.02
N ILE A 85 -8.82 0.44 13.91
CA ILE A 85 -7.95 -0.55 13.26
C ILE A 85 -7.60 -1.74 14.15
N LYS A 86 -7.88 -1.66 15.45
CA LYS A 86 -7.43 -2.68 16.40
C LYS A 86 -7.87 -4.11 16.06
N PRO A 87 -9.10 -4.36 15.59
CA PRO A 87 -9.49 -5.73 15.27
C PRO A 87 -8.89 -6.27 13.97
N TYR A 88 -8.21 -5.44 13.20
CA TYR A 88 -7.69 -5.85 11.90
C TYR A 88 -6.21 -6.22 11.97
N GLN A 89 -5.83 -7.28 11.28
CA GLN A 89 -4.44 -7.70 11.17
C GLN A 89 -3.68 -6.88 10.14
N ASN A 90 -4.35 -6.50 9.06
CA ASN A 90 -3.75 -5.80 7.94
C ASN A 90 -4.35 -4.42 7.77
N ILE A 91 -3.50 -3.42 7.70
CA ILE A 91 -3.92 -2.04 7.51
C ILE A 91 -3.22 -1.46 6.29
N VAL A 92 -3.96 -0.70 5.48
CA VAL A 92 -3.41 0.05 4.36
C VAL A 92 -3.60 1.52 4.66
N LEU A 93 -2.51 2.27 4.66
CA LEU A 93 -2.51 3.72 4.83
C LEU A 93 -2.19 4.35 3.48
N GLU A 94 -3.17 5.06 2.90
CA GLU A 94 -3.05 5.60 1.56
C GLU A 94 -2.56 7.05 1.55
N ASP A 95 -1.66 7.32 0.61
CA ASP A 95 -1.24 8.68 0.24
C ASP A 95 -0.60 9.47 1.38
N ILE A 96 0.42 8.88 1.99
CA ILE A 96 1.15 9.59 3.02
C ILE A 96 1.96 10.73 2.39
N ASN A 97 1.95 11.91 3.03
CA ASN A 97 2.67 13.08 2.56
C ASN A 97 2.97 13.99 3.75
N LEU A 98 3.54 15.19 3.49
CA LEU A 98 3.96 16.10 4.56
C LEU A 98 2.82 16.89 5.19
N ASP A 99 1.62 16.86 4.60
CA ASP A 99 0.48 17.63 5.13
C ASP A 99 -0.30 16.89 6.21
N ILE A 100 0.17 15.73 6.63
CA ILE A 100 -0.54 14.89 7.59
C ILE A 100 0.04 15.11 9.00
N ASN A 101 -0.71 14.65 10.00
CA ASN A 101 -0.29 14.74 11.39
C ASN A 101 0.74 13.65 11.69
N GLU A 102 2.00 14.06 11.83
CA GLU A 102 3.10 13.11 12.01
C GLU A 102 3.01 12.33 13.32
N LYS A 103 2.44 12.95 14.36
CA LYS A 103 2.27 12.24 15.63
C LYS A 103 1.30 11.09 15.52
N LEU A 104 0.22 11.28 14.74
CA LEU A 104 -0.74 10.22 14.50
C LEU A 104 -0.13 9.08 13.68
N ILE A 105 0.69 9.42 12.70
CA ILE A 105 1.40 8.40 11.92
C ILE A 105 2.34 7.60 12.82
N TYR A 106 3.06 8.30 13.68
CA TYR A 106 3.97 7.64 14.62
C TYR A 106 3.20 6.72 15.58
N SER A 107 2.05 7.19 16.07
CA SER A 107 1.19 6.35 16.92
C SER A 107 0.71 5.12 16.19
N LEU A 108 0.35 5.26 14.91
CA LEU A 108 -0.04 4.12 14.09
C LEU A 108 1.10 3.10 13.99
N PHE A 109 2.31 3.59 13.72
CA PHE A 109 3.48 2.69 13.63
C PHE A 109 3.67 1.92 14.93
N ASN A 110 3.48 2.58 16.07
CA ASN A 110 3.61 1.91 17.36
C ASN A 110 2.55 0.82 17.54
N ILE A 111 1.31 1.09 17.13
CA ILE A 111 0.24 0.09 17.22
C ILE A 111 0.58 -1.13 16.36
N ILE A 112 1.08 -0.90 15.14
CA ILE A 112 1.45 -1.98 14.24
C ILE A 112 2.52 -2.87 14.89
N ASP A 113 3.54 -2.26 15.48
CA ASP A 113 4.61 -3.01 16.14
C ASP A 113 4.12 -3.75 17.38
N GLN A 114 3.39 -3.06 18.24
CA GLN A 114 2.99 -3.63 19.53
C GLN A 114 1.99 -4.76 19.36
N ASP A 115 1.11 -4.65 18.39
CA ASP A 115 0.04 -5.64 18.21
C ASP A 115 0.36 -6.65 17.11
N ASN A 116 1.59 -6.65 16.61
CA ASN A 116 2.05 -7.57 15.55
C ASN A 116 1.15 -7.55 14.32
N LYS A 117 0.82 -6.34 13.87
CA LYS A 117 0.03 -6.13 12.67
C LYS A 117 0.93 -5.88 11.48
N PHE A 118 0.32 -5.79 10.30
CA PHE A 118 1.02 -5.46 9.07
C PHE A 118 0.46 -4.17 8.51
N LEU A 119 1.35 -3.32 8.00
CA LEU A 119 0.96 -2.02 7.46
C LEU A 119 1.55 -1.85 6.06
N ILE A 120 0.67 -1.59 5.09
CA ILE A 120 1.09 -1.14 3.77
C ILE A 120 0.87 0.36 3.72
N ILE A 121 1.88 1.11 3.29
CA ILE A 121 1.80 2.56 3.16
C ILE A 121 2.04 2.91 1.71
N THR A 122 1.15 3.69 1.11
CA THR A 122 1.38 4.18 -0.25
C THR A 122 1.84 5.63 -0.21
N SER A 123 2.71 6.00 -1.15
CA SER A 123 3.27 7.34 -1.24
C SER A 123 3.73 7.61 -2.66
N SER A 124 3.92 8.89 -3.00
CA SER A 124 4.41 9.26 -4.32
C SER A 124 5.89 8.96 -4.47
N GLU A 125 6.66 9.16 -3.40
CA GLU A 125 8.08 8.83 -3.40
C GLU A 125 8.37 7.91 -2.22
N PRO A 126 9.51 7.22 -2.22
CA PRO A 126 9.82 6.32 -1.10
C PRO A 126 9.69 7.04 0.24
N ILE A 127 9.07 6.36 1.20
CA ILE A 127 8.79 6.96 2.50
C ILE A 127 10.06 7.47 3.19
N THR A 128 11.20 6.83 2.91
CA THR A 128 12.48 7.24 3.47
C THR A 128 12.98 8.57 2.90
N GLU A 129 12.41 9.01 1.77
CA GLU A 129 12.77 10.27 1.14
C GLU A 129 11.84 11.41 1.54
N ILE A 130 10.75 11.11 2.23
CA ILE A 130 9.85 12.15 2.73
C ILE A 130 10.52 12.81 3.94
N ASN A 131 10.61 14.13 3.90
CA ASN A 131 11.32 14.87 4.94
C ASN A 131 10.42 15.18 6.13
N PHE A 132 10.11 14.14 6.90
CA PHE A 132 9.32 14.32 8.12
C PHE A 132 10.09 15.17 9.13
N LYS A 133 9.35 15.94 9.92
CA LYS A 133 9.95 16.78 10.96
C LYS A 133 10.21 16.01 12.24
N LEU A 134 9.36 15.03 12.54
CA LEU A 134 9.49 14.24 13.75
C LEU A 134 10.61 13.22 13.57
N GLU A 135 11.70 13.37 14.32
CA GLU A 135 12.87 12.50 14.15
C GLU A 135 12.55 11.03 14.43
N ASP A 136 11.72 10.77 15.42
CA ASP A 136 11.34 9.40 15.73
C ASP A 136 10.60 8.74 14.58
N LEU A 137 9.71 9.49 13.91
CA LEU A 137 9.01 8.97 12.75
C LEU A 137 9.98 8.72 11.60
N LYS A 138 10.87 9.68 11.36
CA LYS A 138 11.87 9.55 10.30
C LYS A 138 12.71 8.30 10.51
N SER A 139 13.11 8.04 11.74
CA SER A 139 13.89 6.86 12.08
C SER A 139 13.10 5.57 11.83
N ARG A 140 11.80 5.58 12.15
CA ARG A 140 10.96 4.40 11.98
C ARG A 140 10.73 4.06 10.51
N THR A 141 10.74 5.03 9.61
CA THR A 141 10.53 4.76 8.19
C THR A 141 11.61 3.85 7.62
N LYS A 142 12.77 3.81 8.25
CA LYS A 142 13.87 2.92 7.80
C LYS A 142 13.56 1.45 8.00
N ASN A 143 12.53 1.13 8.78
CA ASN A 143 12.11 -0.24 9.02
C ASN A 143 11.07 -0.72 8.02
N CYS A 144 10.80 0.03 6.97
CA CYS A 144 9.86 -0.37 5.93
C CYS A 144 10.58 -1.13 4.82
N LEU A 145 9.95 -2.17 4.33
CA LEU A 145 10.32 -2.72 3.04
C LEU A 145 9.92 -1.70 1.99
N LEU A 146 10.79 -1.41 1.05
CA LEU A 146 10.53 -0.40 0.02
C LEU A 146 10.28 -1.08 -1.31
N ALA A 147 9.12 -0.81 -1.90
CA ALA A 147 8.74 -1.36 -3.20
C ALA A 147 8.27 -0.21 -4.07
N LYS A 148 9.05 0.11 -5.08
CA LYS A 148 8.76 1.22 -5.98
C LYS A 148 8.11 0.73 -7.25
N ILE A 149 7.04 1.40 -7.68
CA ILE A 149 6.47 1.18 -9.00
C ILE A 149 7.19 2.12 -9.95
N GLU A 150 7.86 1.54 -10.94
CA GLU A 150 8.61 2.34 -11.89
C GLU A 150 7.68 3.10 -12.82
N ASN A 151 8.21 4.15 -13.42
CA ASN A 151 7.44 4.96 -14.36
C ASN A 151 7.11 4.12 -15.61
N PRO A 152 5.82 3.97 -15.96
CA PRO A 152 5.46 3.20 -17.16
C PRO A 152 6.11 3.72 -18.44
N ASP A 153 6.37 5.03 -18.53
CA ASP A 153 7.03 5.60 -19.70
C ASP A 153 8.44 5.07 -19.85
N ASP A 154 9.14 4.85 -18.75
CA ASP A 154 10.48 4.28 -18.80
C ASP A 154 10.44 2.86 -19.36
N GLU A 155 9.44 2.08 -18.98
CA GLU A 155 9.27 0.72 -19.48
C GLU A 155 8.97 0.72 -20.96
N LEU A 156 8.14 1.65 -21.42
CA LEU A 156 7.78 1.75 -22.83
C LEU A 156 8.97 2.14 -23.71
N MET A 157 9.89 2.92 -23.17
CA MET A 157 11.06 3.34 -23.93
C MET A 157 11.94 2.16 -24.32
N PHE A 158 11.87 1.07 -23.62
CA PHE A 158 12.71 -0.10 -23.87
C PHE A 158 11.96 -1.26 -24.52
N ALA A 159 10.70 -1.03 -24.82
CA ALA A 159 9.89 -2.03 -25.52
C ALA A 159 10.04 -1.88 -27.03
#